data_b8311f02b4327cd5f8432a79a2dd8e68
#
_entry.id   b8311f02b4327cd5f8432a79a2dd8e68
#
_cell.length_a   1.000
_cell.length_b   1.000
_cell.length_c   1.000
_cell.angle_alpha   90.00
_cell.angle_beta   90.00
_cell.angle_gamma   90.00
#
_symmetry.space_group_name_H-M   'P 1'
#
loop_
_entity.id
_entity.type
_entity.pdbx_description
1 polymer ?
#
loop_
_entity_poly.entity_id
_entity_poly.type
_entity_poly.pdbx_seq_one_letter_code
_entity_poly.pdbx_strand_id
1 'polypeptide(L)'
;MRLGLPGAVLLAGASVVIGLSMPAVAAGSGASQPAGPEGRAAGFPHMDHVFVIMMENTSFSDLLNASNQNTTFIQGLAATFGLETDYFGVTHVSLPNYVAATSGSTWGSNSDDEKQADQGFFNHLSLTDQFGQADVSWKGYMDSMPAVGFTGNFGDCTTSASAPDPFCTGNDTGTALYTRKHDPFMQYPDVFTNPQLADHVVPLTQLTSDLASGNVPQFAWISPNTCNDMHGGAPACPFPSSPTDQNQATLFRDGDTFLKTWVTAIMNSPAWTGNSAIFVTWDEGGFADTAPFGPNDDSGCCDSPALPKSPANPVTGGGGDLAGGTLYGGGHVPMIVIARHGARASTDATPANHYSLLQTIELNWNLPFLGNASDTIGVHSLAPLLTHH
;
A
#
# COMPACT_ATOMS: atom_id res chain seq x y z
N MET A 1 -23.28 52.55 65.47
CA MET A 1 -24.73 52.72 65.28
C MET A 1 -25.30 51.41 64.68
N ARG A 2 -26.22 50.85 65.45
CA ARG A 2 -26.95 49.62 65.12
C ARG A 2 -27.99 49.87 64.03
N LEU A 3 -28.35 48.79 63.28
CA LEU A 3 -29.68 48.48 62.73
C LEU A 3 -29.42 47.68 61.39
N GLY A 4 -29.93 46.54 61.07
CA GLY A 4 -31.04 45.76 61.58
C GLY A 4 -31.47 44.89 60.38
N LEU A 5 -31.47 43.61 60.52
CA LEU A 5 -32.05 42.64 59.52
C LEU A 5 -33.58 42.62 59.63
N PRO A 6 -34.27 42.33 58.56
CA PRO A 6 -35.33 41.35 58.64
C PRO A 6 -35.29 40.42 57.41
N GLY A 7 -35.40 39.14 57.54
CA GLY A 7 -36.65 38.44 57.64
C GLY A 7 -36.76 37.58 56.40
N ALA A 8 -36.36 36.26 56.47
CA ALA A 8 -36.57 35.28 55.44
C ALA A 8 -38.04 34.84 55.39
N VAL A 9 -38.64 34.84 54.21
CA VAL A 9 -39.92 34.20 53.94
C VAL A 9 -39.64 32.94 53.09
N LEU A 10 -39.87 31.76 53.65
CA LEU A 10 -39.89 30.47 52.93
C LEU A 10 -41.21 30.38 52.15
N LEU A 11 -41.13 30.30 50.85
CA LEU A 11 -42.21 29.87 49.99
C LEU A 11 -41.89 28.42 49.51
N ALA A 12 -42.63 27.50 49.97
CA ALA A 12 -42.61 26.10 49.47
C ALA A 12 -43.32 26.06 48.12
N GLY A 13 -42.57 25.87 47.08
CA GLY A 13 -43.07 25.61 45.72
C GLY A 13 -43.08 24.12 45.44
N ALA A 14 -44.27 23.55 45.29
CA ALA A 14 -44.43 22.16 44.87
C ALA A 14 -44.05 22.05 43.36
N SER A 15 -42.96 21.34 43.04
CA SER A 15 -42.61 21.00 41.67
C SER A 15 -43.40 19.81 41.21
N VAL A 16 -44.32 20.01 40.32
CA VAL A 16 -44.99 18.93 39.56
C VAL A 16 -44.02 18.49 38.48
N VAL A 17 -43.45 17.27 38.60
CA VAL A 17 -42.67 16.63 37.56
C VAL A 17 -43.64 15.99 36.57
N ILE A 18 -43.85 16.63 35.44
CA ILE A 18 -44.52 16.01 34.29
C ILE A 18 -43.47 15.13 33.57
N GLY A 19 -43.59 13.84 33.76
CA GLY A 19 -42.82 12.85 33.03
C GLY A 19 -43.23 12.81 31.58
N LEU A 20 -42.49 13.48 30.71
CA LEU A 20 -42.53 13.26 29.24
C LEU A 20 -41.73 12.00 28.94
N SER A 21 -42.44 10.90 28.73
CA SER A 21 -41.87 9.67 28.15
C SER A 21 -41.59 9.97 26.66
N MET A 22 -40.31 10.21 26.30
CA MET A 22 -39.89 10.14 24.94
C MET A 22 -39.88 8.68 24.46
N PRO A 23 -40.43 8.36 23.30
CA PRO A 23 -40.27 7.03 22.73
C PRO A 23 -38.77 6.83 22.43
N ALA A 24 -38.25 5.68 22.85
CA ALA A 24 -36.92 5.24 22.45
C ALA A 24 -36.86 5.17 20.91
N VAL A 25 -36.08 6.05 20.31
CA VAL A 25 -35.69 5.90 18.92
C VAL A 25 -34.86 4.62 18.85
N ALA A 26 -35.43 3.58 18.26
CA ALA A 26 -34.71 2.36 17.93
C ALA A 26 -33.50 2.80 17.07
N ALA A 27 -32.29 2.51 17.56
CA ALA A 27 -31.06 2.62 16.77
C ALA A 27 -31.28 1.77 15.51
N GLY A 28 -31.49 2.46 14.42
CA GLY A 28 -31.71 1.85 13.13
C GLY A 28 -30.40 1.25 12.62
N SER A 29 -30.58 0.09 12.06
CA SER A 29 -29.76 -0.57 11.04
C SER A 29 -28.26 -0.54 11.30
N GLY A 30 -27.76 -1.58 11.95
CA GLY A 30 -26.40 -2.02 11.72
C GLY A 30 -26.18 -2.16 10.21
N ALA A 31 -25.23 -1.42 9.67
CA ALA A 31 -24.67 -1.76 8.39
C ALA A 31 -24.27 -3.23 8.51
N SER A 32 -24.85 -4.09 7.69
CA SER A 32 -24.44 -5.48 7.59
C SER A 32 -22.96 -5.46 7.23
N GLN A 33 -22.12 -5.94 8.13
CA GLN A 33 -20.74 -6.29 7.79
C GLN A 33 -20.79 -7.15 6.53
N PRO A 34 -19.97 -6.87 5.52
CA PRO A 34 -19.88 -7.75 4.37
C PRO A 34 -19.60 -9.16 4.90
N ALA A 35 -20.32 -10.14 4.40
CA ALA A 35 -20.14 -11.53 4.76
C ALA A 35 -18.69 -11.90 4.43
N GLY A 36 -17.91 -12.23 5.43
CA GLY A 36 -16.60 -12.83 5.23
C GLY A 36 -16.74 -14.12 4.43
N PRO A 37 -15.68 -14.61 3.78
CA PRO A 37 -15.73 -15.87 3.08
C PRO A 37 -16.26 -16.94 4.05
N GLU A 38 -17.32 -17.64 3.68
CA GLU A 38 -17.88 -18.73 4.48
C GLU A 38 -16.87 -19.88 4.55
N GLY A 39 -15.96 -19.80 5.50
CA GLY A 39 -14.82 -20.70 5.67
C GLY A 39 -13.69 -20.40 4.68
N ARG A 40 -12.45 -20.67 5.10
CA ARG A 40 -11.28 -20.65 4.19
C ARG A 40 -11.64 -21.40 2.92
N ALA A 41 -11.51 -20.76 1.74
CA ALA A 41 -11.77 -21.41 0.47
C ALA A 41 -11.10 -22.78 0.46
N ALA A 42 -11.88 -23.84 0.27
CA ALA A 42 -11.37 -25.21 0.39
C ALA A 42 -10.17 -25.38 -0.56
N GLY A 43 -8.96 -25.56 0.00
CA GLY A 43 -7.72 -25.68 -0.76
C GLY A 43 -6.81 -24.45 -0.75
N PHE A 44 -7.20 -23.30 -0.16
CA PHE A 44 -6.26 -22.17 -0.02
C PHE A 44 -5.14 -22.52 0.97
N PRO A 45 -3.86 -22.45 0.57
CA PRO A 45 -2.75 -22.77 1.45
C PRO A 45 -2.57 -21.67 2.50
N HIS A 46 -2.56 -22.04 3.78
CA HIS A 46 -2.24 -21.08 4.84
C HIS A 46 -0.74 -20.74 4.79
N MET A 47 -0.45 -19.46 4.83
CA MET A 47 0.90 -18.94 4.94
C MET A 47 1.15 -18.50 6.39
N ASP A 48 2.26 -18.99 6.99
CA ASP A 48 2.64 -18.64 8.35
C ASP A 48 3.19 -17.22 8.45
N HIS A 49 3.97 -16.82 7.43
CA HIS A 49 4.45 -15.45 7.23
C HIS A 49 4.19 -15.01 5.80
N VAL A 50 3.66 -13.81 5.67
CA VAL A 50 3.44 -13.12 4.40
C VAL A 50 4.32 -11.87 4.37
N PHE A 51 5.18 -11.78 3.37
CA PHE A 51 5.96 -10.58 3.07
C PHE A 51 5.46 -9.96 1.77
N VAL A 52 5.23 -8.67 1.76
CA VAL A 52 4.95 -7.88 0.55
C VAL A 52 6.11 -6.92 0.34
N ILE A 53 6.70 -6.90 -0.83
CA ILE A 53 7.69 -5.89 -1.24
C ILE A 53 7.07 -5.12 -2.39
N MET A 54 6.71 -3.85 -2.15
CA MET A 54 6.13 -2.97 -3.15
C MET A 54 7.23 -2.07 -3.70
N MET A 55 7.50 -2.22 -4.99
CA MET A 55 8.42 -1.41 -5.77
C MET A 55 7.62 -0.33 -6.53
N GLU A 56 8.30 0.48 -7.34
CA GLU A 56 7.73 1.67 -7.93
C GLU A 56 7.97 1.77 -9.46
N ASN A 57 6.97 2.33 -10.12
CA ASN A 57 7.01 2.95 -11.46
C ASN A 57 7.81 2.18 -12.52
N THR A 58 7.66 0.86 -12.60
CA THR A 58 8.38 0.10 -13.64
C THR A 58 7.50 -0.99 -14.25
N SER A 59 7.39 -0.95 -15.56
CA SER A 59 6.55 -1.86 -16.33
C SER A 59 7.12 -3.27 -16.43
N PHE A 60 6.24 -4.24 -16.60
CA PHE A 60 6.58 -5.65 -16.84
C PHE A 60 7.60 -5.83 -17.96
N SER A 61 7.39 -5.14 -19.10
CA SER A 61 8.25 -5.23 -20.27
C SER A 61 9.66 -4.73 -20.05
N ASP A 62 9.87 -3.76 -19.14
CA ASP A 62 11.18 -3.23 -18.82
C ASP A 62 11.98 -4.17 -17.93
N LEU A 63 11.31 -4.77 -16.95
CA LEU A 63 11.93 -5.63 -15.94
C LEU A 63 12.24 -7.03 -16.47
N LEU A 64 11.30 -7.63 -17.19
CA LEU A 64 11.40 -9.01 -17.66
C LEU A 64 11.90 -9.14 -19.10
N ASN A 65 12.43 -8.04 -19.65
CA ASN A 65 13.13 -8.04 -20.93
C ASN A 65 14.50 -8.73 -20.79
N ALA A 66 14.69 -9.84 -21.47
CA ALA A 66 15.93 -10.62 -21.41
C ALA A 66 17.19 -9.84 -21.86
N SER A 67 17.03 -8.72 -22.56
CA SER A 67 18.14 -7.81 -22.90
C SER A 67 18.52 -6.85 -21.78
N ASN A 68 17.66 -6.65 -20.77
CA ASN A 68 17.94 -5.81 -19.62
C ASN A 68 18.87 -6.51 -18.62
N GLN A 69 20.15 -6.20 -18.69
CA GLN A 69 21.16 -6.80 -17.81
C GLN A 69 21.18 -6.18 -16.39
N ASN A 70 20.35 -5.19 -16.12
CA ASN A 70 20.29 -4.51 -14.83
C ASN A 70 19.23 -5.12 -13.88
N THR A 71 18.39 -6.06 -14.37
CA THR A 71 17.31 -6.69 -13.61
C THR A 71 17.46 -8.23 -13.57
N THR A 72 18.68 -8.73 -13.58
CA THR A 72 18.96 -10.17 -13.73
C THR A 72 18.48 -11.02 -12.56
N PHE A 73 18.49 -10.48 -11.33
CA PHE A 73 17.95 -11.18 -10.17
C PHE A 73 16.43 -11.28 -10.25
N ILE A 74 15.74 -10.18 -10.61
CA ILE A 74 14.29 -10.14 -10.81
C ILE A 74 13.87 -11.16 -11.89
N GLN A 75 14.54 -11.17 -13.02
CA GLN A 75 14.30 -12.16 -14.09
C GLN A 75 14.52 -13.60 -13.60
N GLY A 76 15.54 -13.81 -12.77
CA GLY A 76 15.81 -15.09 -12.13
C GLY A 76 14.70 -15.53 -11.17
N LEU A 77 14.14 -14.61 -10.39
CA LEU A 77 12.99 -14.87 -9.52
C LEU A 77 11.77 -15.26 -10.35
N ALA A 78 11.42 -14.47 -11.36
CA ALA A 78 10.28 -14.72 -12.24
C ALA A 78 10.40 -16.09 -12.98
N ALA A 79 11.61 -16.46 -13.40
CA ALA A 79 11.86 -17.75 -14.04
C ALA A 79 11.84 -18.95 -13.07
N THR A 80 12.04 -18.71 -11.75
CA THR A 80 12.20 -19.78 -10.76
C THR A 80 10.93 -20.05 -9.98
N PHE A 81 10.14 -19.02 -9.71
CA PHE A 81 8.98 -19.07 -8.84
C PHE A 81 7.66 -18.87 -9.60
N GLY A 82 6.59 -18.49 -8.94
CA GLY A 82 5.34 -18.16 -9.57
C GLY A 82 5.38 -16.74 -10.16
N LEU A 83 4.88 -16.57 -11.37
CA LEU A 83 4.75 -15.28 -12.04
C LEU A 83 3.32 -15.08 -12.52
N GLU A 84 2.67 -14.05 -12.02
CA GLU A 84 1.44 -13.53 -12.64
C GLU A 84 1.84 -12.70 -13.85
N THR A 85 1.40 -13.14 -15.03
CA THR A 85 1.79 -12.53 -16.30
C THR A 85 0.82 -11.47 -16.80
N ASP A 86 -0.31 -11.32 -16.12
CA ASP A 86 -1.36 -10.35 -16.46
C ASP A 86 -1.78 -9.56 -15.21
N TYR A 87 -0.78 -8.94 -14.55
CA TYR A 87 -0.95 -8.18 -13.32
C TYR A 87 -0.79 -6.68 -13.57
N PHE A 88 -1.66 -5.88 -12.95
CA PHE A 88 -1.75 -4.45 -13.21
C PHE A 88 -1.70 -3.62 -11.92
N GLY A 89 -1.16 -2.41 -12.00
CA GLY A 89 -1.48 -1.36 -11.05
C GLY A 89 -2.99 -1.03 -11.11
N VAL A 90 -3.54 -0.53 -10.03
CA VAL A 90 -4.98 -0.17 -9.97
C VAL A 90 -5.24 1.12 -10.73
N THR A 91 -4.34 2.09 -10.63
CA THR A 91 -4.46 3.42 -11.24
C THR A 91 -3.08 4.09 -11.37
N HIS A 92 -3.01 5.28 -11.92
CA HIS A 92 -1.96 6.27 -11.71
C HIS A 92 -2.54 7.39 -10.83
N VAL A 93 -1.83 7.97 -9.91
CA VAL A 93 -0.42 7.88 -9.49
C VAL A 93 -0.20 6.89 -8.33
N SER A 94 1.02 6.91 -7.69
CA SER A 94 1.45 5.93 -6.68
C SER A 94 0.54 5.83 -5.45
N LEU A 95 0.29 6.93 -4.70
CA LEU A 95 -0.42 6.91 -3.43
C LEU A 95 -1.74 6.12 -3.44
N PRO A 96 -2.67 6.33 -4.40
CA PRO A 96 -3.89 5.53 -4.45
C PRO A 96 -3.67 4.04 -4.67
N ASN A 97 -2.56 3.60 -5.28
CA ASN A 97 -2.22 2.17 -5.42
C ASN A 97 -1.86 1.54 -4.07
N TYR A 98 -1.07 2.22 -3.24
CA TYR A 98 -0.76 1.77 -1.89
C TYR A 98 -2.00 1.64 -1.01
N VAL A 99 -2.89 2.63 -1.10
CA VAL A 99 -4.17 2.60 -0.38
C VAL A 99 -5.08 1.50 -0.91
N ALA A 100 -5.15 1.32 -2.23
CA ALA A 100 -5.93 0.25 -2.87
C ALA A 100 -5.46 -1.14 -2.42
N ALA A 101 -4.15 -1.36 -2.35
CA ALA A 101 -3.55 -2.63 -1.93
C ALA A 101 -3.79 -2.98 -0.46
N THR A 102 -4.19 -2.01 0.38
CA THR A 102 -4.33 -2.20 1.82
C THR A 102 -5.72 -1.88 2.38
N SER A 103 -6.63 -1.30 1.55
CA SER A 103 -8.02 -1.01 1.96
C SER A 103 -9.07 -1.36 0.90
N GLY A 104 -8.65 -1.86 -0.26
CA GLY A 104 -9.56 -2.33 -1.32
C GLY A 104 -10.19 -1.24 -2.17
N SER A 105 -9.73 0.02 -2.06
CA SER A 105 -10.24 1.11 -2.90
C SER A 105 -9.24 2.25 -2.95
N THR A 106 -9.23 3.01 -4.04
CA THR A 106 -8.55 4.30 -4.12
C THR A 106 -9.30 5.40 -3.37
N TRP A 107 -10.54 5.13 -2.98
CA TRP A 107 -11.49 6.07 -2.36
C TRP A 107 -11.72 7.34 -3.20
N GLY A 108 -11.43 7.26 -4.50
CA GLY A 108 -11.52 8.39 -5.43
C GLY A 108 -10.30 9.30 -5.41
N SER A 109 -9.22 8.91 -4.72
CA SER A 109 -7.93 9.60 -4.84
C SER A 109 -7.33 9.38 -6.22
N ASN A 110 -6.78 10.45 -6.78
CA ASN A 110 -6.06 10.51 -8.05
C ASN A 110 -4.82 11.41 -7.93
N SER A 111 -4.26 11.50 -6.75
CA SER A 111 -3.18 12.42 -6.42
C SER A 111 -2.21 11.81 -5.41
N ASP A 112 -0.94 12.20 -5.51
CA ASP A 112 0.12 11.90 -4.54
C ASP A 112 0.17 12.89 -3.35
N ASP A 113 -0.84 13.75 -3.22
CA ASP A 113 -0.88 14.74 -2.13
C ASP A 113 -1.16 14.04 -0.79
N GLU A 114 -0.11 13.83 -0.02
CA GLU A 114 -0.15 13.21 1.32
C GLU A 114 -1.03 13.95 2.33
N LYS A 115 -1.35 15.23 2.07
CA LYS A 115 -2.30 15.99 2.91
C LYS A 115 -3.71 15.41 2.88
N GLN A 116 -4.04 14.60 1.89
CA GLN A 116 -5.30 13.84 1.88
C GLN A 116 -5.44 12.98 3.14
N ALA A 117 -4.36 12.31 3.56
CA ALA A 117 -4.34 11.53 4.80
C ALA A 117 -4.61 12.40 6.03
N ASP A 118 -3.93 13.54 6.16
CA ASP A 118 -4.08 14.46 7.29
C ASP A 118 -5.48 15.11 7.35
N GLN A 119 -6.15 15.21 6.20
CA GLN A 119 -7.53 15.67 6.08
C GLN A 119 -8.57 14.56 6.33
N GLY A 120 -8.13 13.35 6.63
CA GLY A 120 -8.98 12.20 6.89
C GLY A 120 -9.61 11.58 5.63
N PHE A 121 -9.04 11.84 4.45
CA PHE A 121 -9.56 11.29 3.19
C PHE A 121 -9.55 9.76 3.20
N PHE A 122 -8.56 9.14 3.82
CA PHE A 122 -8.43 7.69 3.94
C PHE A 122 -8.93 7.15 5.30
N ASN A 123 -9.92 7.82 5.92
CA ASN A 123 -10.55 7.33 7.14
C ASN A 123 -11.54 6.17 6.81
N HIS A 124 -10.99 5.06 6.37
CA HIS A 124 -11.69 3.86 5.96
C HIS A 124 -11.05 2.64 6.59
N LEU A 125 -11.78 1.52 6.67
CA LEU A 125 -11.22 0.25 7.13
C LEU A 125 -10.08 -0.19 6.23
N SER A 126 -9.02 -0.69 6.85
CA SER A 126 -7.81 -1.18 6.21
C SER A 126 -7.40 -2.56 6.74
N LEU A 127 -6.35 -3.12 6.17
CA LEU A 127 -5.74 -4.35 6.70
C LEU A 127 -5.34 -4.23 8.17
N THR A 128 -4.93 -3.03 8.63
CA THR A 128 -4.50 -2.85 10.03
C THR A 128 -5.65 -3.03 11.02
N ASP A 129 -6.86 -2.58 10.66
CA ASP A 129 -8.07 -2.82 11.44
C ASP A 129 -8.42 -4.30 11.51
N GLN A 130 -8.35 -4.98 10.36
CA GLN A 130 -8.63 -6.41 10.28
C GLN A 130 -7.62 -7.24 11.06
N PHE A 131 -6.33 -6.90 10.98
CA PHE A 131 -5.27 -7.56 11.73
C PHE A 131 -5.47 -7.40 13.24
N GLY A 132 -5.86 -6.20 13.70
CA GLY A 132 -6.19 -5.96 15.09
C GLY A 132 -7.38 -6.79 15.58
N GLN A 133 -8.40 -7.00 14.73
CA GLN A 133 -9.57 -7.82 15.06
C GLN A 133 -9.28 -9.32 15.05
N ALA A 134 -8.35 -9.77 14.21
CA ALA A 134 -8.01 -11.19 14.04
C ALA A 134 -6.75 -11.62 14.80
N ASP A 135 -6.16 -10.74 15.61
CA ASP A 135 -4.92 -10.98 16.35
C ASP A 135 -3.75 -11.40 15.44
N VAL A 136 -3.68 -10.78 14.25
CA VAL A 136 -2.59 -10.98 13.29
C VAL A 136 -1.50 -9.94 13.55
N SER A 137 -0.31 -10.40 13.88
CA SER A 137 0.83 -9.51 14.08
C SER A 137 1.32 -8.94 12.73
N TRP A 138 1.59 -7.62 12.68
CA TRP A 138 2.02 -6.96 11.46
C TRP A 138 3.08 -5.89 11.70
N LYS A 139 3.88 -5.59 10.68
CA LYS A 139 4.80 -4.43 10.62
C LYS A 139 4.94 -3.91 9.20
N GLY A 140 5.09 -2.59 9.11
CA GLY A 140 5.61 -1.90 7.93
C GLY A 140 7.10 -1.58 8.12
N TYR A 141 7.95 -2.02 7.20
CA TYR A 141 9.39 -1.77 7.20
C TYR A 141 9.71 -0.79 6.07
N MET A 142 10.05 0.44 6.43
CA MET A 142 10.23 1.55 5.50
C MET A 142 11.70 1.90 5.35
N ASP A 143 12.23 1.81 4.13
CA ASP A 143 13.63 2.14 3.88
C ASP A 143 13.86 3.65 4.00
N SER A 144 14.99 4.01 4.60
CA SER A 144 15.37 5.40 4.90
C SER A 144 14.41 6.18 5.84
N MET A 145 13.41 5.52 6.41
CA MET A 145 12.58 6.12 7.46
C MET A 145 13.44 6.48 8.68
N PRO A 146 13.37 7.73 9.21
CA PRO A 146 14.31 8.18 10.24
C PRO A 146 13.96 7.69 11.64
N ALA A 147 12.70 7.39 11.91
CA ALA A 147 12.20 6.98 13.22
C ALA A 147 10.91 6.18 13.10
N VAL A 148 10.60 5.39 14.12
CA VAL A 148 9.34 4.67 14.24
C VAL A 148 8.16 5.64 14.18
N GLY A 149 7.12 5.31 13.41
CA GLY A 149 5.90 6.10 13.29
C GLY A 149 6.08 7.48 12.65
N PHE A 150 7.11 7.67 11.84
CA PHE A 150 7.39 8.97 11.21
C PHE A 150 6.38 9.29 10.10
N THR A 151 5.78 10.48 10.17
CA THR A 151 4.66 10.89 9.30
C THR A 151 5.03 11.92 8.22
N GLY A 152 6.30 12.26 8.08
CA GLY A 152 6.78 13.20 7.06
C GLY A 152 7.59 12.52 5.97
N ASN A 153 8.27 13.31 5.16
CA ASN A 153 9.25 12.88 4.18
C ASN A 153 10.67 13.10 4.71
N PHE A 154 11.64 12.27 4.36
CA PHE A 154 12.98 12.35 4.91
C PHE A 154 14.07 11.96 3.91
N GLY A 155 15.21 12.67 4.00
CA GLY A 155 16.44 12.39 3.29
C GLY A 155 16.54 13.06 1.92
N ASP A 156 17.61 13.85 1.74
CA ASP A 156 18.07 14.49 0.51
C ASP A 156 17.03 15.32 -0.26
N CYS A 157 16.08 15.92 0.45
CA CYS A 157 15.18 16.87 -0.17
C CYS A 157 15.95 18.15 -0.51
N THR A 158 16.16 18.40 -1.76
CA THR A 158 16.71 19.68 -2.22
C THR A 158 15.63 20.77 -2.16
N THR A 159 15.36 21.25 -0.97
CA THR A 159 14.82 22.59 -0.85
C THR A 159 16.01 23.54 -0.76
N SER A 160 16.20 24.35 -1.78
CA SER A 160 17.03 25.57 -1.78
C SER A 160 18.29 25.56 -0.93
N ALA A 161 19.42 25.83 -1.52
CA ALA A 161 20.80 25.80 -1.01
C ALA A 161 21.12 26.61 0.27
N SER A 162 20.18 26.97 1.10
CA SER A 162 20.43 27.85 2.26
C SER A 162 20.01 27.33 3.63
N ALA A 163 19.30 26.23 3.72
CA ALA A 163 19.06 25.54 4.99
C ALA A 163 18.75 24.06 4.74
N PRO A 164 19.54 23.13 5.28
CA PRO A 164 19.14 21.74 5.33
C PRO A 164 17.95 21.64 6.30
N ASP A 165 16.74 21.63 5.77
CA ASP A 165 15.60 21.15 6.54
C ASP A 165 15.76 19.63 6.66
N PRO A 166 16.01 19.08 7.86
CA PRO A 166 16.12 17.65 8.05
C PRO A 166 14.77 16.93 7.78
N PHE A 167 13.70 17.69 7.60
CA PHE A 167 12.37 17.20 7.30
C PHE A 167 11.90 17.84 5.99
N CYS A 168 11.72 17.03 4.98
CA CYS A 168 11.10 17.49 3.74
C CYS A 168 9.65 17.84 4.00
N THR A 169 9.38 19.05 4.46
CA THR A 169 8.03 19.54 4.72
C THR A 169 7.41 20.27 3.53
N GLY A 170 8.03 20.16 2.37
CA GLY A 170 7.58 20.78 1.12
C GLY A 170 6.69 19.82 0.32
N ASN A 171 5.78 20.41 -0.41
CA ASN A 171 4.88 19.73 -1.34
C ASN A 171 5.55 18.52 -1.99
N ASP A 172 4.82 17.41 -2.04
CA ASP A 172 5.19 16.19 -2.72
C ASP A 172 5.90 16.47 -4.05
N THR A 173 7.22 16.34 -4.04
CA THR A 173 8.06 16.54 -5.23
C THR A 173 8.78 15.26 -5.62
N GLY A 174 8.54 14.16 -4.89
CA GLY A 174 9.24 12.89 -5.09
C GLY A 174 10.75 12.98 -4.86
N THR A 175 11.23 13.99 -4.11
CA THR A 175 12.66 14.25 -3.90
C THR A 175 13.23 13.68 -2.62
N ALA A 176 12.41 13.12 -1.74
CA ALA A 176 12.84 12.50 -0.51
C ALA A 176 13.26 11.04 -0.72
N LEU A 177 14.23 10.55 0.05
CA LEU A 177 14.55 9.11 0.05
C LEU A 177 13.40 8.29 0.64
N TYR A 178 12.96 8.61 1.86
CA TYR A 178 11.70 8.12 2.39
C TYR A 178 10.60 9.12 2.06
N THR A 179 9.58 8.68 1.34
CA THR A 179 8.38 9.46 1.08
C THR A 179 7.16 8.76 1.68
N ARG A 180 6.36 9.51 2.44
CA ARG A 180 5.19 8.99 3.13
C ARG A 180 4.15 8.40 2.17
N LYS A 181 4.08 8.88 0.93
CA LYS A 181 3.15 8.37 -0.07
C LYS A 181 3.38 6.88 -0.42
N HIS A 182 4.60 6.37 -0.22
CA HIS A 182 4.95 4.95 -0.42
C HIS A 182 4.81 4.12 0.87
N ASP A 183 4.28 4.72 1.94
CA ASP A 183 3.98 4.06 3.20
C ASP A 183 2.45 3.94 3.36
N PRO A 184 1.85 2.78 3.06
CA PRO A 184 0.40 2.65 3.07
C PRO A 184 -0.21 2.86 4.45
N PHE A 185 0.51 2.52 5.52
CA PHE A 185 -0.02 2.54 6.87
C PHE A 185 -0.09 3.95 7.43
N MET A 186 0.85 4.82 7.06
CA MET A 186 0.85 6.23 7.46
C MET A 186 -0.16 7.07 6.66
N GLN A 187 -1.01 6.45 5.82
CA GLN A 187 -2.14 7.11 5.18
C GLN A 187 -3.42 7.03 6.04
N TYR A 188 -3.49 6.11 7.00
CA TYR A 188 -4.70 5.90 7.81
C TYR A 188 -4.65 6.70 9.11
N PRO A 189 -5.65 7.61 9.37
CA PRO A 189 -5.67 8.45 10.55
C PRO A 189 -5.65 7.68 11.87
N ASP A 190 -6.29 6.53 11.93
CA ASP A 190 -6.30 5.65 13.12
C ASP A 190 -4.92 5.06 13.41
N VAL A 191 -4.06 4.87 12.40
CA VAL A 191 -2.68 4.42 12.58
C VAL A 191 -1.79 5.57 13.02
N PHE A 192 -1.69 6.65 12.22
CA PHE A 192 -0.68 7.68 12.51
C PHE A 192 -1.03 8.58 13.72
N THR A 193 -2.29 8.61 14.16
CA THR A 193 -2.67 9.33 15.38
C THR A 193 -2.67 8.45 16.63
N ASN A 194 -2.51 7.14 16.50
CA ASN A 194 -2.44 6.19 17.60
C ASN A 194 -1.01 5.66 17.77
N PRO A 195 -0.26 6.09 18.81
CA PRO A 195 1.13 5.66 18.99
C PRO A 195 1.32 4.14 19.02
N GLN A 196 0.35 3.38 19.56
CA GLN A 196 0.44 1.92 19.63
C GLN A 196 0.40 1.28 18.23
N LEU A 197 -0.35 1.85 17.27
CA LEU A 197 -0.39 1.38 15.89
C LEU A 197 0.77 1.94 15.08
N ALA A 198 1.14 3.20 15.28
CA ALA A 198 2.29 3.83 14.62
C ALA A 198 3.61 3.11 14.94
N ASP A 199 3.73 2.51 16.14
CA ASP A 199 4.91 1.72 16.57
C ASP A 199 5.12 0.44 15.72
N HIS A 200 4.14 0.04 14.91
CA HIS A 200 4.28 -1.05 13.95
C HIS A 200 4.95 -0.61 12.64
N VAL A 201 5.08 0.68 12.38
CA VAL A 201 5.73 1.21 11.19
C VAL A 201 7.14 1.68 11.56
N VAL A 202 8.13 0.97 11.04
CA VAL A 202 9.50 1.04 11.55
C VAL A 202 10.52 1.22 10.42
N PRO A 203 11.71 1.79 10.71
CA PRO A 203 12.81 1.80 9.77
C PRO A 203 13.16 0.39 9.29
N LEU A 204 13.45 0.21 7.99
CA LEU A 204 13.79 -1.08 7.39
C LEU A 204 14.98 -1.77 8.08
N THR A 205 15.88 -1.00 8.68
CA THR A 205 17.02 -1.54 9.44
C THR A 205 16.59 -2.49 10.56
N GLN A 206 15.37 -2.35 11.09
CA GLN A 206 14.83 -3.25 12.11
C GLN A 206 14.56 -4.66 11.56
N LEU A 207 14.25 -4.79 10.26
CA LEU A 207 14.01 -6.10 9.64
C LEU A 207 15.22 -7.03 9.81
N THR A 208 16.45 -6.51 9.79
CA THR A 208 17.66 -7.31 10.02
C THR A 208 17.65 -8.01 11.38
N SER A 209 17.30 -7.28 12.44
CA SER A 209 17.24 -7.84 13.79
C SER A 209 16.03 -8.78 13.97
N ASP A 210 14.90 -8.44 13.38
CA ASP A 210 13.68 -9.26 13.46
C ASP A 210 13.89 -10.60 12.73
N LEU A 211 14.51 -10.58 11.54
CA LEU A 211 14.88 -11.80 10.81
C LEU A 211 15.89 -12.66 11.59
N ALA A 212 16.91 -12.04 12.17
CA ALA A 212 17.97 -12.76 12.91
C ALA A 212 17.43 -13.41 14.19
N SER A 213 16.48 -12.76 14.87
CA SER A 213 15.88 -13.28 16.11
C SER A 213 14.70 -14.23 15.89
N GLY A 214 14.16 -14.29 14.67
CA GLY A 214 12.91 -15.00 14.36
C GLY A 214 11.64 -14.30 14.86
N ASN A 215 11.75 -13.04 15.31
CA ASN A 215 10.61 -12.23 15.78
C ASN A 215 9.93 -11.44 14.65
N VAL A 216 9.84 -12.02 13.49
CA VAL A 216 9.16 -11.43 12.34
C VAL A 216 7.64 -11.56 12.55
N PRO A 217 6.85 -10.51 12.27
CA PRO A 217 5.40 -10.61 12.36
C PRO A 217 4.84 -11.57 11.30
N GLN A 218 3.58 -11.97 11.48
CA GLN A 218 2.89 -12.81 10.49
C GLN A 218 2.71 -12.09 9.15
N PHE A 219 2.49 -10.77 9.19
CA PHE A 219 2.43 -9.92 7.99
C PHE A 219 3.51 -8.85 8.03
N ALA A 220 4.31 -8.77 6.99
CA ALA A 220 5.38 -7.79 6.81
C ALA A 220 5.22 -7.08 5.46
N TRP A 221 5.08 -5.77 5.49
CA TRP A 221 5.15 -4.92 4.30
C TRP A 221 6.51 -4.24 4.24
N ILE A 222 7.11 -4.17 3.07
CA ILE A 222 8.42 -3.56 2.86
C ILE A 222 8.29 -2.55 1.71
N SER A 223 8.54 -1.27 2.00
CA SER A 223 8.68 -0.23 0.99
C SER A 223 10.14 0.21 0.93
N PRO A 224 10.82 0.02 -0.22
CA PRO A 224 12.16 0.57 -0.42
C PRO A 224 12.11 2.10 -0.46
N ASN A 225 13.26 2.76 -0.35
CA ASN A 225 13.36 4.20 -0.60
C ASN A 225 13.31 4.50 -2.10
N THR A 226 13.13 5.77 -2.47
CA THR A 226 12.92 6.21 -3.86
C THR A 226 14.06 5.85 -4.83
N CYS A 227 15.24 5.53 -4.34
CA CYS A 227 16.33 4.99 -5.17
C CYS A 227 16.21 3.47 -5.34
N ASN A 228 15.90 2.78 -4.26
CA ASN A 228 15.86 1.33 -4.21
C ASN A 228 14.56 0.74 -4.75
N ASP A 229 13.49 1.53 -4.80
CA ASP A 229 12.19 1.13 -5.35
C ASP A 229 12.09 1.26 -6.88
N MET A 230 13.07 1.91 -7.52
CA MET A 230 13.17 2.26 -8.94
C MET A 230 12.46 3.57 -9.35
N HIS A 231 11.79 4.28 -8.44
CA HIS A 231 11.12 5.54 -8.72
C HIS A 231 12.11 6.65 -9.12
N GLY A 232 13.18 6.81 -8.33
CA GLY A 232 14.08 7.94 -8.49
C GLY A 232 13.51 9.26 -7.95
N GLY A 233 14.14 10.35 -8.30
CA GLY A 233 13.70 11.71 -7.94
C GLY A 233 14.40 12.29 -6.72
N ALA A 234 15.09 11.49 -5.90
CA ALA A 234 15.99 12.02 -4.89
C ALA A 234 17.30 12.50 -5.53
N PRO A 235 18.03 13.45 -4.92
CA PRO A 235 19.31 13.93 -5.47
C PRO A 235 20.34 12.83 -5.71
N ALA A 236 20.32 11.78 -4.89
CA ALA A 236 21.21 10.62 -5.04
C ALA A 236 20.82 9.72 -6.22
N CYS A 237 19.57 9.77 -6.65
CA CYS A 237 19.02 8.98 -7.75
C CYS A 237 18.00 9.80 -8.55
N PRO A 238 18.46 10.75 -9.36
CA PRO A 238 17.56 11.63 -10.10
C PRO A 238 16.70 10.85 -11.09
N PHE A 239 15.55 11.41 -11.43
CA PHE A 239 14.68 10.86 -12.47
C PHE A 239 15.45 10.66 -13.78
N PRO A 240 15.17 9.56 -14.49
CA PRO A 240 15.71 9.39 -15.84
C PRO A 240 15.10 10.44 -16.79
N SER A 241 15.93 11.00 -17.66
CA SER A 241 15.52 11.95 -18.69
C SER A 241 15.06 11.28 -19.98
N SER A 242 15.30 9.97 -20.11
CA SER A 242 14.88 9.13 -21.24
C SER A 242 14.99 7.65 -20.85
N PRO A 243 14.34 6.74 -21.58
CA PRO A 243 14.44 5.28 -21.35
C PRO A 243 15.86 4.70 -21.45
N THR A 244 16.75 5.43 -22.13
CA THR A 244 18.17 5.05 -22.31
C THR A 244 19.12 5.84 -21.40
N ASP A 245 18.58 6.62 -20.47
CA ASP A 245 19.37 7.37 -19.49
C ASP A 245 20.13 6.41 -18.56
N GLN A 246 21.36 6.79 -18.20
CA GLN A 246 22.12 6.01 -17.21
C GLN A 246 21.45 5.99 -15.84
N ASN A 247 20.64 6.98 -15.49
CA ASN A 247 19.86 7.00 -14.27
C ASN A 247 18.84 5.85 -14.26
N GLN A 248 18.14 5.58 -15.37
CA GLN A 248 17.24 4.44 -15.49
C GLN A 248 17.97 3.11 -15.22
N ALA A 249 19.12 2.91 -15.85
CA ALA A 249 19.93 1.72 -15.63
C ALA A 249 20.46 1.62 -14.19
N THR A 250 20.67 2.74 -13.52
CA THR A 250 21.08 2.79 -12.11
C THR A 250 19.93 2.41 -11.20
N LEU A 251 18.75 2.99 -11.39
CA LEU A 251 17.53 2.65 -10.65
C LEU A 251 17.19 1.16 -10.76
N PHE A 252 17.27 0.59 -11.96
CA PHE A 252 17.06 -0.85 -12.17
C PHE A 252 18.06 -1.70 -11.37
N ARG A 253 19.36 -1.34 -11.37
CA ARG A 253 20.37 -2.07 -10.60
C ARG A 253 20.20 -1.95 -9.10
N ASP A 254 19.81 -0.76 -8.65
CA ASP A 254 19.61 -0.49 -7.22
C ASP A 254 18.42 -1.30 -6.71
N GLY A 255 17.30 -1.31 -7.44
CA GLY A 255 16.14 -2.14 -7.11
C GLY A 255 16.41 -3.65 -7.22
N ASP A 256 17.12 -4.11 -8.27
CA ASP A 256 17.54 -5.53 -8.40
C ASP A 256 18.43 -5.96 -7.22
N THR A 257 19.34 -5.08 -6.81
CA THR A 257 20.23 -5.30 -5.66
C THR A 257 19.47 -5.29 -4.33
N PHE A 258 18.52 -4.39 -4.18
CA PHE A 258 17.63 -4.33 -3.02
C PHE A 258 16.84 -5.63 -2.88
N LEU A 259 16.17 -6.05 -3.93
CA LEU A 259 15.41 -7.31 -3.95
C LEU A 259 16.32 -8.51 -3.68
N LYS A 260 17.51 -8.55 -4.31
CA LYS A 260 18.49 -9.61 -4.04
C LYS A 260 18.87 -9.67 -2.56
N THR A 261 19.10 -8.53 -1.93
CA THR A 261 19.46 -8.44 -0.53
C THR A 261 18.35 -8.96 0.37
N TRP A 262 17.16 -8.40 0.24
CA TRP A 262 16.09 -8.67 1.21
C TRP A 262 15.36 -9.99 0.94
N VAL A 263 15.09 -10.35 -0.30
CA VAL A 263 14.52 -11.68 -0.64
C VAL A 263 15.47 -12.79 -0.15
N THR A 264 16.78 -12.64 -0.39
CA THR A 264 17.74 -13.62 0.08
C THR A 264 17.83 -13.66 1.61
N ALA A 265 17.79 -12.50 2.28
CA ALA A 265 17.80 -12.42 3.74
C ALA A 265 16.57 -13.08 4.35
N ILE A 266 15.39 -12.82 3.82
CA ILE A 266 14.12 -13.44 4.26
C ILE A 266 14.19 -14.96 4.08
N MET A 267 14.55 -15.42 2.89
CA MET A 267 14.59 -16.87 2.57
C MET A 267 15.64 -17.65 3.39
N ASN A 268 16.69 -16.98 3.87
CA ASN A 268 17.73 -17.60 4.72
C ASN A 268 17.47 -17.40 6.22
N SER A 269 16.40 -16.71 6.60
CA SER A 269 16.10 -16.42 8.00
C SER A 269 15.37 -17.57 8.71
N PRO A 270 15.39 -17.62 10.05
CA PRO A 270 14.53 -18.51 10.82
C PRO A 270 13.01 -18.31 10.56
N ALA A 271 12.60 -17.14 10.06
CA ALA A 271 11.21 -16.87 9.71
C ALA A 271 10.75 -17.56 8.40
N TRP A 272 11.70 -18.02 7.58
CA TRP A 272 11.38 -18.76 6.37
C TRP A 272 11.09 -20.23 6.69
N THR A 273 10.06 -20.45 7.50
CA THR A 273 9.62 -21.77 7.98
C THR A 273 8.17 -22.02 7.57
N GLY A 274 7.68 -23.22 7.83
CA GLY A 274 6.30 -23.57 7.51
C GLY A 274 5.97 -23.29 6.03
N ASN A 275 4.86 -22.57 5.80
CA ASN A 275 4.40 -22.18 4.46
C ASN A 275 4.46 -20.65 4.31
N SER A 276 5.64 -20.08 4.27
CA SER A 276 5.84 -18.63 4.11
C SER A 276 5.88 -18.23 2.64
N ALA A 277 5.46 -16.98 2.35
CA ALA A 277 5.48 -16.41 0.99
C ALA A 277 6.00 -14.96 0.97
N ILE A 278 6.64 -14.60 -0.14
CA ILE A 278 7.01 -13.21 -0.49
C ILE A 278 6.30 -12.87 -1.78
N PHE A 279 5.57 -11.77 -1.79
CA PHE A 279 4.97 -11.15 -2.96
C PHE A 279 5.83 -9.95 -3.35
N VAL A 280 6.34 -9.92 -4.57
CA VAL A 280 7.12 -8.80 -5.11
C VAL A 280 6.35 -8.23 -6.28
N THR A 281 5.98 -6.96 -6.18
CA THR A 281 5.26 -6.25 -7.25
C THR A 281 5.65 -4.77 -7.28
N TRP A 282 5.15 -4.07 -8.28
CA TRP A 282 5.29 -2.62 -8.48
C TRP A 282 3.92 -1.99 -8.36
N ASP A 283 3.87 -0.78 -7.83
CA ASP A 283 2.62 -0.05 -7.60
C ASP A 283 1.90 0.31 -8.89
N GLU A 284 2.68 0.79 -9.86
CA GLU A 284 2.23 1.16 -11.19
C GLU A 284 3.34 0.99 -12.24
N GLY A 285 2.97 1.06 -13.53
CA GLY A 285 3.92 1.00 -14.64
C GLY A 285 4.79 2.25 -14.74
N GLY A 286 5.90 2.13 -15.46
CA GLY A 286 6.89 3.19 -15.56
C GLY A 286 6.40 4.44 -16.29
N PHE A 287 6.76 5.62 -15.81
CA PHE A 287 6.57 6.89 -16.51
C PHE A 287 7.34 6.97 -17.83
N ALA A 288 8.29 6.06 -18.08
CA ALA A 288 8.95 5.95 -19.38
C ALA A 288 8.00 5.51 -20.49
N ASP A 289 6.91 4.88 -20.13
CA ASP A 289 5.80 4.52 -21.04
C ASP A 289 4.88 5.70 -21.29
N THR A 290 5.05 6.82 -20.56
CA THR A 290 4.32 8.06 -20.75
C THR A 290 5.01 8.99 -21.76
N ALA A 291 4.25 9.93 -22.34
CA ALA A 291 4.89 11.00 -23.11
C ALA A 291 5.90 11.76 -22.24
N PRO A 292 7.12 12.05 -22.75
CA PRO A 292 7.57 11.89 -24.14
C PRO A 292 8.17 10.52 -24.50
N PHE A 293 8.17 9.54 -23.61
CA PHE A 293 8.97 8.32 -23.73
C PHE A 293 8.21 7.11 -24.31
N GLY A 294 6.89 7.17 -24.35
CA GLY A 294 6.02 6.15 -24.90
C GLY A 294 4.54 6.49 -24.74
N PRO A 295 3.61 5.67 -25.22
CA PRO A 295 2.21 5.79 -24.83
C PRO A 295 2.09 5.44 -23.34
N ASN A 296 1.25 6.17 -22.60
CA ASN A 296 0.89 5.79 -21.24
C ASN A 296 0.36 4.36 -21.27
N ASP A 297 0.91 3.50 -20.45
CA ASP A 297 0.30 2.21 -20.19
C ASP A 297 -0.81 2.40 -19.16
N ASP A 298 -2.01 2.71 -19.63
CA ASP A 298 -3.21 2.84 -18.80
C ASP A 298 -3.96 1.50 -18.72
N SER A 299 -3.31 0.39 -19.08
CA SER A 299 -3.91 -0.92 -18.99
C SER A 299 -4.26 -1.25 -17.53
N GLY A 300 -5.34 -1.99 -17.35
CA GLY A 300 -5.83 -2.35 -16.04
C GLY A 300 -6.95 -3.38 -16.14
N CYS A 301 -7.31 -3.93 -14.99
CA CYS A 301 -8.41 -4.89 -14.87
C CYS A 301 -9.16 -4.69 -13.54
N CYS A 302 -10.08 -5.60 -13.31
CA CYS A 302 -10.45 -5.99 -11.95
C CYS A 302 -10.87 -4.81 -11.09
N ASP A 303 -11.87 -4.04 -11.53
CA ASP A 303 -12.39 -2.85 -10.86
C ASP A 303 -11.41 -1.66 -10.76
N SER A 304 -10.38 -1.61 -11.62
CA SER A 304 -9.63 -0.37 -11.81
C SER A 304 -10.59 0.78 -12.11
N PRO A 305 -10.39 1.97 -11.54
CA PRO A 305 -11.34 3.06 -11.66
C PRO A 305 -11.52 3.50 -13.12
N ALA A 306 -12.77 3.74 -13.53
CA ALA A 306 -13.06 4.43 -14.78
C ALA A 306 -12.97 5.94 -14.54
N LEU A 307 -12.05 6.62 -15.22
CA LEU A 307 -12.02 8.08 -15.15
C LEU A 307 -13.16 8.68 -15.99
N PRO A 308 -13.94 9.59 -15.42
CA PRO A 308 -14.87 10.37 -16.20
C PRO A 308 -14.10 11.25 -17.19
N LYS A 309 -14.56 11.30 -18.42
CA LYS A 309 -14.05 12.21 -19.43
C LYS A 309 -14.25 13.66 -18.98
N SER A 310 -13.22 14.29 -18.44
CA SER A 310 -13.27 15.68 -18.05
C SER A 310 -12.03 16.42 -18.52
N PRO A 311 -12.18 17.54 -19.24
CA PRO A 311 -11.08 18.44 -19.56
C PRO A 311 -10.46 19.09 -18.31
N ALA A 312 -11.16 19.00 -17.16
CA ALA A 312 -10.73 19.59 -15.90
C ALA A 312 -9.97 18.61 -15.00
N ASN A 313 -9.79 17.36 -15.45
CA ASN A 313 -9.00 16.36 -14.73
C ASN A 313 -7.83 15.89 -15.63
N PRO A 314 -6.90 16.79 -15.96
CA PRO A 314 -5.64 16.32 -16.50
C PRO A 314 -4.99 15.54 -15.39
N VAL A 315 -4.65 14.29 -15.62
CA VAL A 315 -3.70 13.57 -14.78
C VAL A 315 -2.41 14.40 -14.83
N THR A 316 -2.21 15.18 -13.77
CA THR A 316 -1.06 16.05 -13.65
C THR A 316 0.13 15.20 -13.24
N GLY A 317 0.78 14.60 -14.21
CA GLY A 317 1.96 13.80 -13.95
C GLY A 317 2.50 13.08 -15.18
N GLY A 318 1.68 12.90 -16.18
CA GLY A 318 2.09 12.21 -17.40
C GLY A 318 0.98 12.35 -18.43
N GLY A 319 0.95 13.51 -19.07
CA GLY A 319 -0.15 13.94 -19.87
C GLY A 319 -0.45 13.09 -21.08
N GLY A 320 -1.42 12.23 -20.98
CA GLY A 320 -2.22 11.78 -22.11
C GLY A 320 -3.66 12.17 -21.87
N ASP A 321 -4.33 12.73 -22.87
CA ASP A 321 -5.79 12.84 -22.89
C ASP A 321 -6.37 11.42 -22.84
N LEU A 322 -6.70 10.95 -21.64
CA LEU A 322 -7.37 9.67 -21.48
C LEU A 322 -8.73 9.76 -22.17
N ALA A 323 -8.95 8.90 -23.14
CA ALA A 323 -10.24 8.80 -23.81
C ALA A 323 -11.28 8.33 -22.78
N GLY A 324 -12.21 9.19 -22.41
CA GLY A 324 -13.24 8.89 -21.41
C GLY A 324 -13.98 7.60 -21.73
N GLY A 325 -14.27 6.82 -20.70
CA GLY A 325 -14.96 5.52 -20.78
C GLY A 325 -14.03 4.33 -20.96
N THR A 326 -12.70 4.51 -20.97
CA THR A 326 -11.72 3.44 -20.81
C THR A 326 -11.38 3.25 -19.34
N LEU A 327 -11.05 2.04 -18.95
CA LEU A 327 -10.43 1.77 -17.65
C LEU A 327 -9.15 2.59 -17.56
N TYR A 328 -8.94 3.21 -16.41
CA TYR A 328 -7.70 3.87 -16.08
C TYR A 328 -6.94 3.01 -15.09
N GLY A 329 -6.24 2.00 -15.63
CA GLY A 329 -5.36 1.16 -14.84
C GLY A 329 -4.04 1.86 -14.53
N GLY A 330 -3.26 1.24 -13.67
CA GLY A 330 -1.90 1.67 -13.34
C GLY A 330 -0.83 1.00 -14.22
N GLY A 331 -1.20 0.43 -15.38
CA GLY A 331 -0.27 -0.22 -16.29
C GLY A 331 0.09 -1.65 -15.91
N HIS A 332 0.70 -2.36 -16.85
CA HIS A 332 1.12 -3.75 -16.72
C HIS A 332 2.42 -3.87 -15.92
N VAL A 333 2.37 -4.45 -14.73
CA VAL A 333 3.50 -4.63 -13.82
C VAL A 333 3.69 -6.10 -13.46
N PRO A 334 4.88 -6.56 -13.05
CA PRO A 334 5.05 -7.95 -12.62
C PRO A 334 4.48 -8.19 -11.22
N MET A 335 3.95 -9.40 -10.98
CA MET A 335 3.74 -9.95 -9.66
C MET A 335 4.47 -11.27 -9.55
N ILE A 336 5.52 -11.32 -8.74
CA ILE A 336 6.33 -12.53 -8.50
C ILE A 336 5.94 -13.10 -7.14
N VAL A 337 5.50 -14.35 -7.12
CA VAL A 337 5.08 -15.06 -5.91
C VAL A 337 6.12 -16.09 -5.51
N ILE A 338 6.89 -15.79 -4.50
CA ILE A 338 7.93 -16.65 -3.95
C ILE A 338 7.34 -17.38 -2.74
N ALA A 339 6.65 -18.47 -2.95
CA ALA A 339 6.11 -19.28 -1.87
C ALA A 339 7.05 -20.46 -1.57
N ARG A 340 7.27 -20.74 -0.27
CA ARG A 340 8.21 -21.79 0.15
C ARG A 340 7.83 -23.18 -0.41
N HIS A 341 6.56 -23.47 -0.40
CA HIS A 341 5.99 -24.71 -0.94
C HIS A 341 5.07 -24.47 -2.15
N GLY A 342 5.17 -23.30 -2.77
CA GLY A 342 4.36 -22.92 -3.94
C GLY A 342 4.91 -23.43 -5.26
N ALA A 343 4.23 -23.05 -6.32
CA ALA A 343 4.59 -23.36 -7.69
C ALA A 343 6.03 -22.91 -8.03
N ARG A 344 6.66 -23.67 -8.89
CA ARG A 344 8.00 -23.38 -9.41
C ARG A 344 7.95 -23.27 -10.91
N ALA A 345 8.63 -22.25 -11.45
CA ALA A 345 8.67 -21.99 -12.89
C ALA A 345 7.26 -22.05 -13.53
N SER A 346 6.29 -21.47 -12.81
CA SER A 346 4.89 -21.48 -13.23
C SER A 346 4.38 -20.07 -13.48
N THR A 347 3.40 -19.97 -14.38
CA THR A 347 2.74 -18.71 -14.70
C THR A 347 1.25 -18.84 -14.52
N ASP A 348 0.61 -17.77 -14.10
CA ASP A 348 -0.82 -17.54 -14.23
C ASP A 348 -1.01 -16.32 -15.15
N ALA A 349 -2.09 -16.30 -15.91
CA ALA A 349 -2.48 -15.21 -16.79
C ALA A 349 -3.93 -14.81 -16.54
N THR A 350 -4.45 -15.14 -15.38
CA THR A 350 -5.76 -14.63 -14.94
C THR A 350 -5.60 -13.16 -14.57
N PRO A 351 -6.32 -12.23 -15.21
CA PRO A 351 -6.15 -10.81 -14.91
C PRO A 351 -6.24 -10.53 -13.41
N ALA A 352 -5.25 -9.83 -12.88
CA ALA A 352 -5.09 -9.56 -11.46
C ALA A 352 -4.54 -8.14 -11.23
N ASN A 353 -4.75 -7.58 -10.04
CA ASN A 353 -4.21 -6.29 -9.63
C ASN A 353 -4.01 -6.22 -8.11
N HIS A 354 -3.80 -5.03 -7.53
CA HIS A 354 -3.57 -4.90 -6.10
C HIS A 354 -4.76 -5.34 -5.24
N TYR A 355 -5.99 -5.32 -5.77
CA TYR A 355 -7.14 -5.92 -5.07
C TYR A 355 -7.02 -7.45 -4.99
N SER A 356 -6.40 -8.07 -5.98
CA SER A 356 -6.09 -9.51 -5.98
C SER A 356 -5.05 -9.88 -4.92
N LEU A 357 -4.03 -9.04 -4.73
CA LEU A 357 -3.07 -9.18 -3.64
C LEU A 357 -3.78 -9.05 -2.28
N LEU A 358 -4.59 -8.01 -2.10
CA LEU A 358 -5.37 -7.80 -0.87
C LEU A 358 -6.28 -9.00 -0.59
N GLN A 359 -7.06 -9.46 -1.57
CA GLN A 359 -7.93 -10.63 -1.44
C GLN A 359 -7.14 -11.88 -1.02
N THR A 360 -5.92 -12.07 -1.56
CA THR A 360 -5.03 -13.18 -1.20
C THR A 360 -4.60 -13.11 0.26
N ILE A 361 -4.27 -11.91 0.75
CA ILE A 361 -3.91 -11.66 2.14
C ILE A 361 -5.11 -11.91 3.07
N GLU A 362 -6.28 -11.42 2.71
CA GLU A 362 -7.51 -11.61 3.47
C GLU A 362 -7.93 -13.08 3.54
N LEU A 363 -7.81 -13.82 2.45
CA LEU A 363 -8.06 -15.27 2.45
C LEU A 363 -7.11 -16.03 3.38
N ASN A 364 -5.87 -15.59 3.52
CA ASN A 364 -4.89 -16.26 4.38
C ASN A 364 -5.35 -16.31 5.83
N TRP A 365 -5.92 -15.25 6.33
CA TRP A 365 -6.39 -15.15 7.72
C TRP A 365 -7.92 -15.21 7.87
N ASN A 366 -8.63 -15.58 6.79
CA ASN A 366 -10.09 -15.65 6.77
C ASN A 366 -10.75 -14.33 7.19
N LEU A 367 -10.22 -13.22 6.70
CA LEU A 367 -10.72 -11.87 6.94
C LEU A 367 -11.88 -11.54 5.99
N PRO A 368 -12.80 -10.66 6.36
CA PRO A 368 -13.77 -10.10 5.42
C PRO A 368 -13.04 -9.34 4.29
N PHE A 369 -13.55 -9.43 3.07
CA PHE A 369 -12.95 -8.69 1.97
C PHE A 369 -13.26 -7.20 2.04
N LEU A 370 -12.23 -6.35 1.90
CA LEU A 370 -12.34 -4.90 1.86
C LEU A 370 -12.60 -4.39 0.42
N GLY A 371 -13.46 -3.41 0.31
CA GLY A 371 -13.69 -2.68 -0.94
C GLY A 371 -13.86 -3.60 -2.15
N ASN A 372 -13.12 -3.33 -3.23
CA ASN A 372 -13.19 -4.09 -4.49
C ASN A 372 -12.61 -5.52 -4.39
N ALA A 373 -11.80 -5.83 -3.37
CA ALA A 373 -11.40 -7.22 -3.11
C ALA A 373 -12.61 -8.13 -2.83
N SER A 374 -13.78 -7.56 -2.53
CA SER A 374 -15.04 -8.29 -2.34
C SER A 374 -15.73 -8.72 -3.65
N ASP A 375 -15.33 -8.19 -4.79
CA ASP A 375 -15.82 -8.67 -6.09
C ASP A 375 -15.12 -9.97 -6.50
N THR A 376 -15.65 -11.09 -6.01
CA THR A 376 -15.10 -12.42 -6.30
C THR A 376 -15.36 -12.91 -7.74
N ILE A 377 -15.99 -12.09 -8.56
CA ILE A 377 -16.19 -12.37 -10.00
C ILE A 377 -15.12 -11.65 -10.83
N GLY A 378 -14.88 -10.38 -10.53
CA GLY A 378 -13.93 -9.53 -11.27
C GLY A 378 -12.52 -9.55 -10.68
N VAL A 379 -12.37 -9.87 -9.39
CA VAL A 379 -11.09 -9.93 -8.67
C VAL A 379 -10.77 -11.37 -8.29
N HIS A 380 -9.61 -11.86 -8.69
CA HIS A 380 -9.16 -13.22 -8.42
C HIS A 380 -7.91 -13.22 -7.55
N SER A 381 -7.88 -14.12 -6.56
CA SER A 381 -6.70 -14.24 -5.70
C SER A 381 -5.52 -14.91 -6.42
N LEU A 382 -4.31 -14.68 -5.91
CA LEU A 382 -3.06 -15.27 -6.41
C LEU A 382 -2.84 -16.71 -5.93
N ALA A 383 -3.91 -17.39 -5.46
CA ALA A 383 -3.86 -18.77 -4.95
C ALA A 383 -3.24 -19.78 -5.93
N PRO A 384 -3.46 -19.72 -7.26
CA PRO A 384 -2.83 -20.65 -8.20
C PRO A 384 -1.31 -20.68 -8.13
N LEU A 385 -0.67 -19.56 -7.79
CA LEU A 385 0.79 -19.46 -7.67
C LEU A 385 1.33 -19.92 -6.31
N LEU A 386 0.45 -20.11 -5.32
CA LEU A 386 0.80 -20.54 -3.96
C LEU A 386 0.78 -22.07 -3.80
N THR A 387 0.22 -22.80 -4.74
CA THR A 387 0.05 -24.26 -4.67
C THR A 387 0.93 -24.97 -5.68
N HIS A 388 1.43 -26.15 -5.33
CA HIS A 388 1.99 -27.10 -6.34
C HIS A 388 0.83 -27.77 -7.08
N HIS A 389 0.85 -27.71 -8.38
CA HIS A 389 -0.01 -28.49 -9.25
C HIS A 389 0.71 -29.76 -9.72
#